data_a61fb0decee3873f24f84b0034b1f9ce
#
_entry.id   a61fb0decee3873f24f84b0034b1f9ce
#
_cell.length_a   1.000
_cell.length_b   1.000
_cell.length_c   1.000
_cell.angle_alpha   90.00
_cell.angle_beta   90.00
_cell.angle_gamma   90.00
#
_symmetry.space_group_name_H-M   'P 1'
#
loop_
_entity.id
_entity.type
_entity.pdbx_description
1 polymer ?
#
loop_
_entity_poly.entity_id
_entity_poly.type
_entity_poly.pdbx_seq_one_letter_code
_entity_poly.pdbx_strand_id
1 'polypeptide(L)'
;MSVSYGGDFAPIRSRKLTEETCKKFNVRVDAGPVIRFPYYAGGTVCSFKERDKSKNFTWTGKNEEHQLFGQQLFGSGKTVVVTEGEMDALSVWQARPNWPVVSVPNGAQGARKALQYQLKYLLGFDEVVLMFDNDEAGQKAVEECVNL
;
A
#
# COMPACT_ATOMS: atom_id res chain seq x y z
N MET A 1 -11.90 9.96 11.28
CA MET A 1 -13.27 9.70 10.78
C MET A 1 -13.23 8.52 9.85
N SER A 2 -14.12 7.54 10.06
CA SER A 2 -14.20 6.36 9.19
C SER A 2 -15.09 6.64 7.97
N VAL A 3 -14.86 5.88 6.91
CA VAL A 3 -15.69 5.90 5.71
C VAL A 3 -16.39 4.54 5.60
N SER A 4 -17.51 4.51 4.89
CA SER A 4 -18.17 3.24 4.58
C SER A 4 -17.31 2.48 3.57
N TYR A 5 -16.85 1.30 3.97
CA TYR A 5 -15.97 0.49 3.16
C TYR A 5 -16.51 -0.93 3.04
N GLY A 6 -16.53 -1.45 1.83
CA GLY A 6 -17.04 -2.78 1.58
C GLY A 6 -16.74 -3.25 0.16
N GLY A 7 -17.41 -4.30 -0.24
CA GLY A 7 -17.22 -5.00 -1.49
C GLY A 7 -16.86 -6.45 -1.23
N ASP A 8 -16.62 -7.21 -2.29
CA ASP A 8 -16.33 -8.64 -2.20
C ASP A 8 -14.83 -8.91 -2.16
N PHE A 9 -14.48 -10.06 -1.59
CA PHE A 9 -13.14 -10.61 -1.74
C PHE A 9 -13.13 -11.51 -2.97
N ALA A 10 -12.16 -11.30 -3.84
CA ALA A 10 -11.98 -12.10 -5.04
C ALA A 10 -10.53 -12.00 -5.51
N PRO A 11 -10.06 -12.94 -6.36
CA PRO A 11 -8.71 -12.82 -6.88
C PRO A 11 -8.59 -11.66 -7.89
N ILE A 12 -7.40 -11.09 -8.00
CA ILE A 12 -7.06 -10.14 -9.06
C ILE A 12 -6.35 -10.93 -10.14
N ARG A 13 -7.10 -11.45 -11.09
CA ARG A 13 -6.61 -12.43 -12.07
C ARG A 13 -5.54 -11.85 -13.00
N SER A 14 -5.71 -10.60 -13.41
CA SER A 14 -4.74 -9.94 -14.29
C SER A 14 -3.34 -9.79 -13.67
N ARG A 15 -3.26 -9.86 -12.36
CA ARG A 15 -2.00 -9.77 -11.61
C ARG A 15 -1.62 -11.08 -10.92
N LYS A 16 -2.39 -12.13 -11.13
CA LYS A 16 -2.19 -13.44 -10.50
C LYS A 16 -2.17 -13.36 -8.97
N LEU A 17 -2.97 -12.45 -8.42
CA LEU A 17 -3.12 -12.29 -6.98
C LEU A 17 -4.33 -13.09 -6.50
N THR A 18 -4.13 -13.85 -5.42
CA THR A 18 -5.16 -14.74 -4.89
C THR A 18 -6.17 -14.00 -4.02
N GLU A 19 -7.33 -14.61 -3.84
CA GLU A 19 -8.33 -14.10 -2.90
C GLU A 19 -7.77 -14.00 -1.48
N GLU A 20 -6.96 -14.97 -1.07
CA GLU A 20 -6.31 -14.99 0.24
C GLU A 20 -5.45 -13.74 0.45
N THR A 21 -4.66 -13.37 -0.56
CA THR A 21 -3.84 -12.16 -0.50
C THR A 21 -4.70 -10.92 -0.35
N CYS A 22 -5.79 -10.83 -1.11
CA CYS A 22 -6.73 -9.71 -0.99
C CYS A 22 -7.36 -9.66 0.39
N LYS A 23 -7.76 -10.80 0.96
CA LYS A 23 -8.30 -10.86 2.33
C LYS A 23 -7.30 -10.38 3.38
N LYS A 24 -6.04 -10.75 3.23
CA LYS A 24 -5.01 -10.33 4.19
C LYS A 24 -4.95 -8.81 4.31
N PHE A 25 -5.01 -8.10 3.18
CA PHE A 25 -4.91 -6.64 3.14
C PHE A 25 -6.28 -5.95 3.13
N ASN A 26 -7.36 -6.71 3.25
CA ASN A 26 -8.74 -6.21 3.17
C ASN A 26 -9.02 -5.48 1.85
N VAL A 27 -8.40 -5.94 0.78
CA VAL A 27 -8.61 -5.42 -0.57
C VAL A 27 -9.91 -6.02 -1.13
N ARG A 28 -10.77 -5.17 -1.66
CA ARG A 28 -12.06 -5.58 -2.22
C ARG A 28 -12.02 -5.53 -3.74
N VAL A 29 -12.62 -6.54 -4.37
CA VAL A 29 -12.61 -6.69 -5.82
C VAL A 29 -14.04 -6.94 -6.27
N ASP A 30 -14.65 -5.96 -6.93
CA ASP A 30 -15.99 -6.06 -7.45
C ASP A 30 -15.99 -6.20 -8.97
N ALA A 31 -17.15 -6.41 -9.54
CA ALA A 31 -17.31 -6.56 -11.00
C ALA A 31 -16.79 -5.33 -11.74
N GLY A 32 -16.13 -5.59 -12.87
CA GLY A 32 -15.59 -4.52 -13.71
C GLY A 32 -14.22 -4.85 -14.28
N PRO A 33 -13.15 -5.27 -13.58
CA PRO A 33 -13.07 -5.25 -12.12
C PRO A 33 -12.80 -3.84 -11.57
N VAL A 34 -13.35 -3.62 -10.37
CA VAL A 34 -13.07 -2.44 -9.56
C VAL A 34 -12.35 -2.92 -8.31
N ILE A 35 -11.18 -2.35 -8.02
CA ILE A 35 -10.34 -2.78 -6.91
C ILE A 35 -10.23 -1.65 -5.90
N ARG A 36 -10.50 -1.94 -4.62
CA ARG A 36 -10.44 -0.97 -3.53
C ARG A 36 -9.33 -1.32 -2.56
N PHE A 37 -8.48 -0.34 -2.30
CA PHE A 37 -7.36 -0.46 -1.37
C PHE A 37 -7.63 0.40 -0.14
N PRO A 38 -7.78 -0.20 1.05
CA PRO A 38 -8.10 0.57 2.26
C PRO A 38 -6.86 1.17 2.91
N TYR A 39 -7.05 2.33 3.53
CA TYR A 39 -6.04 2.99 4.35
C TYR A 39 -6.62 3.21 5.74
N TYR A 40 -5.85 2.88 6.77
CA TYR A 40 -6.32 2.83 8.14
C TYR A 40 -5.73 3.95 8.98
N ALA A 41 -6.54 4.51 9.87
CA ALA A 41 -6.08 5.41 10.92
C ALA A 41 -6.84 5.04 12.20
N GLY A 42 -6.11 4.84 13.30
CA GLY A 42 -6.74 4.48 14.58
C GLY A 42 -7.53 3.17 14.56
N GLY A 43 -7.13 2.22 13.70
CA GLY A 43 -7.78 0.91 13.61
C GLY A 43 -9.02 0.86 12.73
N THR A 44 -9.40 1.97 12.10
CA THR A 44 -10.54 2.03 11.18
C THR A 44 -10.13 2.54 9.81
N VAL A 45 -10.90 2.20 8.77
CA VAL A 45 -10.66 2.69 7.42
C VAL A 45 -10.99 4.18 7.37
N CYS A 46 -9.98 5.02 7.17
CA CYS A 46 -10.16 6.47 7.04
C CYS A 46 -10.37 6.90 5.60
N SER A 47 -9.88 6.12 4.66
CA SER A 47 -9.99 6.40 3.23
C SER A 47 -9.75 5.13 2.45
N PHE A 48 -10.15 5.13 1.19
CA PHE A 48 -9.74 4.05 0.28
C PHE A 48 -9.52 4.60 -1.13
N LYS A 49 -8.59 3.96 -1.82
CA LYS A 49 -8.31 4.23 -3.22
C LYS A 49 -9.03 3.19 -4.06
N GLU A 50 -9.72 3.63 -5.08
CA GLU A 50 -10.43 2.76 -6.00
C GLU A 50 -9.78 2.83 -7.37
N ARG A 51 -9.52 1.68 -7.96
CA ARG A 51 -8.95 1.55 -9.30
C ARG A 51 -9.94 0.84 -10.19
N ASP A 52 -10.34 1.48 -11.29
CA ASP A 52 -11.23 0.86 -12.27
C ASP A 52 -10.44 0.08 -13.34
N LYS A 53 -11.15 -0.58 -14.24
CA LYS A 53 -10.53 -1.38 -15.31
C LYS A 53 -9.73 -0.55 -16.31
N SER A 54 -10.00 0.76 -16.38
CA SER A 54 -9.28 1.71 -17.24
C SER A 54 -8.06 2.28 -16.53
N LYS A 55 -7.73 1.79 -15.34
CA LYS A 55 -6.60 2.20 -14.50
C LYS A 55 -6.73 3.63 -13.98
N ASN A 56 -7.95 4.15 -13.90
CA ASN A 56 -8.20 5.43 -13.26
C ASN A 56 -8.31 5.22 -11.74
N PHE A 57 -7.74 6.15 -10.97
CA PHE A 57 -7.77 6.13 -9.52
C PHE A 57 -8.71 7.19 -8.99
N THR A 58 -9.48 6.82 -7.96
CA THR A 58 -10.38 7.73 -7.26
C THR A 58 -10.22 7.49 -5.76
N TRP A 59 -10.16 8.56 -4.98
CA TRP A 59 -10.09 8.48 -3.53
C TRP A 59 -11.46 8.76 -2.92
N THR A 60 -11.81 7.98 -1.88
CA THR A 60 -12.93 8.26 -0.99
C THR A 60 -12.36 8.49 0.39
N GLY A 61 -12.80 9.56 1.08
CA GLY A 61 -12.21 9.97 2.35
C GLY A 61 -10.86 10.65 2.13
N LYS A 62 -10.17 10.92 3.24
CA LYS A 62 -8.88 11.61 3.21
C LYS A 62 -7.82 10.84 3.95
N ASN A 63 -6.68 10.66 3.33
CA ASN A 63 -5.49 10.09 3.93
C ASN A 63 -4.54 11.22 4.33
N GLU A 64 -4.97 12.04 5.30
CA GLU A 64 -4.27 13.27 5.68
C GLU A 64 -2.87 13.01 6.26
N GLU A 65 -2.70 11.89 6.94
CA GLU A 65 -1.43 11.51 7.57
C GLU A 65 -0.54 10.69 6.65
N HIS A 66 -0.90 10.55 5.39
CA HIS A 66 -0.17 9.74 4.42
C HIS A 66 0.11 8.32 4.93
N GLN A 67 -0.91 7.68 5.52
CA GLN A 67 -0.81 6.30 5.98
C GLN A 67 -0.32 5.41 4.85
N LEU A 68 0.52 4.44 5.17
CA LEU A 68 1.01 3.50 4.18
C LEU A 68 0.02 2.35 4.02
N PHE A 69 -0.14 1.87 2.80
CA PHE A 69 -1.00 0.73 2.52
C PHE A 69 -0.43 -0.52 3.22
N GLY A 70 -1.26 -1.18 4.00
CA GLY A 70 -0.85 -2.38 4.76
C GLY A 70 -0.22 -2.09 6.11
N GLN A 71 -0.05 -0.82 6.47
CA GLN A 71 0.62 -0.43 7.71
C GLN A 71 -0.01 -1.05 8.96
N GLN A 72 -1.34 -1.20 8.97
CA GLN A 72 -2.07 -1.78 10.11
C GLN A 72 -1.73 -3.25 10.37
N LEU A 73 -1.14 -3.93 9.41
CA LEU A 73 -0.84 -5.37 9.51
C LEU A 73 0.52 -5.66 10.13
N PHE A 74 1.42 -4.69 10.15
CA PHE A 74 2.81 -4.91 10.55
C PHE A 74 3.25 -3.80 11.48
N GLY A 75 3.23 -4.08 12.78
CA GLY A 75 3.51 -3.05 13.79
C GLY A 75 4.98 -2.71 13.93
N SER A 76 5.85 -3.71 13.90
CA SER A 76 7.29 -3.56 14.03
C SER A 76 7.98 -4.85 13.60
N GLY A 77 9.30 -4.83 13.54
CA GLY A 77 10.04 -6.02 13.15
C GLY A 77 11.47 -5.70 12.76
N LYS A 78 12.08 -6.67 12.07
CA LYS A 78 13.46 -6.52 11.62
C LYS A 78 13.54 -5.70 10.34
N THR A 79 12.82 -6.12 9.31
CA THR A 79 12.85 -5.49 7.99
C THR A 79 11.45 -5.23 7.49
N VAL A 80 11.20 -4.05 6.96
CA VAL A 80 9.98 -3.74 6.23
C VAL A 80 10.32 -3.37 4.79
N VAL A 81 9.58 -3.94 3.85
CA VAL A 81 9.69 -3.60 2.43
C VAL A 81 8.65 -2.52 2.12
N VAL A 82 9.07 -1.45 1.47
CA VAL A 82 8.17 -0.38 1.02
C VAL A 82 8.15 -0.40 -0.49
N THR A 83 6.98 -0.67 -1.06
CA THR A 83 6.79 -0.69 -2.51
C THR A 83 6.23 0.64 -3.00
N GLU A 84 6.30 0.86 -4.29
CA GLU A 84 5.79 2.07 -4.92
C GLU A 84 4.25 2.03 -5.10
N GLY A 85 3.68 0.86 -5.31
CA GLY A 85 2.25 0.68 -5.54
C GLY A 85 1.64 -0.43 -4.71
N GLU A 86 0.33 -0.35 -4.51
CA GLU A 86 -0.41 -1.32 -3.71
C GLU A 86 -0.35 -2.73 -4.31
N MET A 87 -0.45 -2.85 -5.63
CA MET A 87 -0.36 -4.15 -6.30
C MET A 87 0.98 -4.82 -6.06
N ASP A 88 2.05 -4.02 -6.01
CA ASP A 88 3.39 -4.55 -5.74
C ASP A 88 3.49 -5.07 -4.31
N ALA A 89 2.89 -4.37 -3.36
CA ALA A 89 2.86 -4.83 -1.97
C ALA A 89 2.13 -6.18 -1.85
N LEU A 90 0.99 -6.31 -2.50
CA LEU A 90 0.24 -7.58 -2.53
C LEU A 90 1.10 -8.69 -3.14
N SER A 91 1.82 -8.40 -4.22
CA SER A 91 2.66 -9.38 -4.91
C SER A 91 3.82 -9.84 -4.04
N VAL A 92 4.47 -8.91 -3.35
CA VAL A 92 5.58 -9.24 -2.44
C VAL A 92 5.08 -10.12 -1.30
N TRP A 93 3.98 -9.75 -0.66
CA TRP A 93 3.43 -10.55 0.43
C TRP A 93 3.03 -11.94 -0.04
N GLN A 94 2.40 -12.05 -1.19
CA GLN A 94 2.00 -13.35 -1.73
C GLN A 94 3.19 -14.25 -1.99
N ALA A 95 4.28 -13.69 -2.49
CA ALA A 95 5.52 -14.43 -2.75
C ALA A 95 6.29 -14.73 -1.47
N ARG A 96 6.20 -13.86 -0.48
CA ARG A 96 6.94 -13.95 0.79
C ARG A 96 6.04 -13.55 1.97
N PRO A 97 5.11 -14.44 2.39
CA PRO A 97 4.11 -14.06 3.40
C PRO A 97 4.67 -13.77 4.79
N ASN A 98 5.94 -14.06 5.03
CA ASN A 98 6.59 -13.73 6.30
C ASN A 98 7.24 -12.34 6.31
N TRP A 99 7.24 -11.65 5.17
CA TRP A 99 7.85 -10.33 5.07
C TRP A 99 6.84 -9.24 5.36
N PRO A 100 7.13 -8.33 6.33
CA PRO A 100 6.36 -7.09 6.42
C PRO A 100 6.53 -6.29 5.14
N VAL A 101 5.42 -5.89 4.53
CA VAL A 101 5.43 -5.11 3.30
C VAL A 101 4.32 -4.09 3.32
N VAL A 102 4.65 -2.87 2.95
CA VAL A 102 3.71 -1.74 2.85
C VAL A 102 3.96 -1.02 1.53
N SER A 103 3.04 -0.15 1.15
CA SER A 103 3.20 0.67 -0.05
C SER A 103 2.96 2.13 0.27
N VAL A 104 3.68 3.02 -0.43
CA VAL A 104 3.35 4.44 -0.40
C VAL A 104 2.01 4.66 -1.10
N PRO A 105 1.20 5.67 -0.66
CA PRO A 105 -0.16 5.81 -1.19
C PRO A 105 -0.25 6.50 -2.55
N ASN A 106 0.72 7.30 -2.93
CA ASN A 106 0.64 8.15 -4.13
C ASN A 106 1.82 7.98 -5.08
N GLY A 107 2.36 6.76 -5.16
CA GLY A 107 3.43 6.44 -6.09
C GLY A 107 4.75 7.15 -5.80
N ALA A 108 5.66 7.13 -6.79
CA ALA A 108 7.01 7.65 -6.64
C ALA A 108 7.05 9.13 -6.27
N GLN A 109 6.21 9.95 -6.88
CA GLN A 109 6.23 11.40 -6.66
C GLN A 109 5.84 11.79 -5.24
N GLY A 110 4.98 11.02 -4.58
CA GLY A 110 4.56 11.27 -3.22
C GLY A 110 5.34 10.49 -2.15
N ALA A 111 6.31 9.67 -2.56
CA ALA A 111 6.98 8.73 -1.67
C ALA A 111 7.70 9.42 -0.51
N ARG A 112 8.52 10.41 -0.80
CA ARG A 112 9.29 11.10 0.23
C ARG A 112 8.39 11.70 1.30
N LYS A 113 7.33 12.37 0.90
CA LYS A 113 6.38 13.00 1.82
C LYS A 113 5.71 11.96 2.71
N ALA A 114 5.25 10.85 2.12
CA ALA A 114 4.60 9.79 2.87
C ALA A 114 5.56 9.17 3.90
N LEU A 115 6.80 8.89 3.50
CA LEU A 115 7.78 8.32 4.41
C LEU A 115 8.17 9.27 5.53
N GLN A 116 8.22 10.58 5.25
CA GLN A 116 8.44 11.58 6.29
C GLN A 116 7.29 11.59 7.30
N TYR A 117 6.06 11.59 6.85
CA TYR A 117 4.90 11.54 7.73
C TYR A 117 4.88 10.28 8.58
N GLN A 118 5.29 9.14 8.02
CA GLN A 118 5.25 7.84 8.69
C GLN A 118 6.61 7.40 9.23
N LEU A 119 7.54 8.33 9.41
CA LEU A 119 8.88 8.01 9.88
C LEU A 119 8.86 7.31 11.24
N LYS A 120 8.01 7.74 12.15
CA LYS A 120 7.89 7.13 13.47
C LYS A 120 7.49 5.64 13.35
N TYR A 121 6.56 5.34 12.47
CA TYR A 121 6.17 3.95 12.19
C TYR A 121 7.36 3.15 11.66
N LEU A 122 8.06 3.71 10.67
CA LEU A 122 9.18 3.02 10.02
C LEU A 122 10.34 2.76 10.98
N LEU A 123 10.53 3.64 11.97
CA LEU A 123 11.57 3.46 12.99
C LEU A 123 11.30 2.27 13.92
N GLY A 124 10.12 1.67 13.87
CA GLY A 124 9.83 0.40 14.54
C GLY A 124 10.50 -0.81 13.89
N PHE A 125 11.19 -0.62 12.76
CA PHE A 125 11.92 -1.67 12.06
C PHE A 125 13.40 -1.34 12.05
N ASP A 126 14.25 -2.38 12.09
CA ASP A 126 15.70 -2.20 12.04
C ASP A 126 16.17 -1.76 10.67
N GLU A 127 15.45 -2.20 9.63
CA GLU A 127 15.82 -1.94 8.24
C GLU A 127 14.57 -1.64 7.41
N VAL A 128 14.68 -0.65 6.54
CA VAL A 128 13.64 -0.30 5.56
C VAL A 128 14.21 -0.50 4.17
N VAL A 129 13.58 -1.38 3.39
CA VAL A 129 14.01 -1.67 2.01
C VAL A 129 13.03 -0.99 1.05
N LEU A 130 13.53 -0.08 0.24
CA LEU A 130 12.73 0.59 -0.78
C LEU A 130 12.74 -0.25 -2.07
N MET A 131 11.59 -0.74 -2.46
CA MET A 131 11.42 -1.56 -3.66
C MET A 131 10.52 -0.80 -4.64
N PHE A 132 11.11 0.16 -5.34
CA PHE A 132 10.39 1.01 -6.29
C PHE A 132 10.67 0.56 -7.72
N ASP A 133 9.84 1.02 -8.66
CA ASP A 133 9.96 0.62 -10.05
C ASP A 133 11.32 1.01 -10.63
N ASN A 134 11.83 0.16 -11.53
CA ASN A 134 13.12 0.38 -12.17
C ASN A 134 12.96 1.29 -13.39
N ASP A 135 12.43 2.49 -13.13
CA ASP A 135 12.30 3.54 -14.13
C ASP A 135 12.87 4.85 -13.54
N GLU A 136 12.88 5.92 -14.32
CA GLU A 136 13.46 7.20 -13.91
C GLU A 136 12.76 7.76 -12.67
N ALA A 137 11.42 7.73 -12.64
CA ALA A 137 10.65 8.24 -11.51
C ALA A 137 10.90 7.43 -10.25
N GLY A 138 10.94 6.09 -10.36
CA GLY A 138 11.21 5.20 -9.21
C GLY A 138 12.61 5.38 -8.66
N GLN A 139 13.61 5.48 -9.53
CA GLN A 139 15.01 5.70 -9.12
C GLN A 139 15.19 7.05 -8.44
N LYS A 140 14.56 8.09 -8.97
CA LYS A 140 14.59 9.42 -8.36
C LYS A 140 13.95 9.40 -6.96
N ALA A 141 12.82 8.70 -6.81
CA ALA A 141 12.16 8.58 -5.53
C ALA A 141 13.05 7.87 -4.50
N VAL A 142 13.76 6.81 -4.89
CA VAL A 142 14.71 6.13 -4.00
C VAL A 142 15.79 7.11 -3.54
N GLU A 143 16.38 7.87 -4.44
CA GLU A 143 17.41 8.86 -4.09
C GLU A 143 16.90 9.90 -3.11
N GLU A 144 15.67 10.36 -3.28
CA GLU A 144 15.04 11.33 -2.38
C GLU A 144 14.75 10.76 -0.99
N CYS A 145 14.54 9.45 -0.88
CA CYS A 145 14.08 8.80 0.36
C CYS A 145 15.22 8.20 1.20
N VAL A 146 16.35 7.82 0.61
CA VAL A 146 17.41 7.11 1.35
C VAL A 146 18.06 7.93 2.47
N ASN A 147 17.92 9.22 2.44
CA ASN A 147 18.51 10.12 3.43
C ASN A 147 17.48 10.73 4.41
N LEU A 148 16.34 10.12 4.55
CA LEU A 148 15.32 10.60 5.49
C LEU A 148 15.67 10.36 6.96
#